data_f0323c7e8e068b6a67d2df9f6c039921
#
_entry.id   f0323c7e8e068b6a67d2df9f6c039921
#
_cell.length_a   1.000
_cell.length_b   1.000
_cell.length_c   1.000
_cell.angle_alpha   90.00
_cell.angle_beta   90.00
_cell.angle_gamma   90.00
#
_symmetry.space_group_name_H-M   'P 1'
#
loop_
_entity.id
_entity.type
_entity.pdbx_description
1 polymer ?
#
loop_
_entity_poly.entity_id
_entity_poly.type
_entity_poly.pdbx_seq_one_letter_code
_entity_poly.pdbx_strand_id
1 'polypeptide(L)'
;MITMPHLKSGKNVKLLFVAVLALTILTTLLLTTDPRCALTSQTADTIITPTGSFDNYRLSMNRNGNWRHLSPTQTASLSRLGRVLYLDEDPPAARNRTFLILVWKYGYTTHDRHMKQYSDKEVDPFARCAVKNCVVTYEDAAAARADMVILHLHRTENVEDMPPVRRPEQIWAFSTDESPTHTFLNGQHNFNAYNGLFNWSMHYRMDSDIPVPYGRTVAKRRIDNDRSFDFSAWLTNRSNTSPIAVMGSNCGSQNHRWEYVAELRKWIDVDFYGGCGTLECPGHFTKDCPKLAAYRFYLAFENSNCDEYITEKLWWNAYAKDAIPIVMGGAPSRRNYAQLLPPHSYINVDDFASPRDLAFYLHYLLDAPDRLAEYFQWRRYFEVRNEHGYFQTPSYHYCRACEALNYNDLTTKKTYTDLLGHWSEQTHCAAGWDMVQGD
;
A
#
# COMPACT_ATOMS: atom_id res chain seq x y z
N MET A 1 -13.70 -80.04 33.24
CA MET A 1 -13.43 -79.55 34.61
C MET A 1 -12.04 -78.96 34.58
N ILE A 2 -11.94 -77.62 34.43
CA ILE A 2 -10.69 -76.89 34.54
C ILE A 2 -10.92 -75.81 35.59
N THR A 3 -10.23 -75.98 36.71
CA THR A 3 -10.29 -75.14 37.89
C THR A 3 -9.57 -73.82 37.65
N MET A 4 -10.25 -72.67 37.88
CA MET A 4 -9.66 -71.32 37.91
C MET A 4 -8.94 -71.13 39.24
N PRO A 5 -7.79 -70.45 39.24
CA PRO A 5 -7.12 -69.99 40.46
C PRO A 5 -7.71 -68.69 40.98
N HIS A 6 -7.96 -68.63 42.29
CA HIS A 6 -8.39 -67.48 43.03
C HIS A 6 -7.34 -66.37 42.98
N LEU A 7 -7.68 -65.14 42.46
CA LEU A 7 -6.88 -63.91 42.63
C LEU A 7 -7.16 -63.35 44.02
N LYS A 8 -6.09 -63.24 44.83
CA LYS A 8 -6.10 -62.53 46.10
C LYS A 8 -6.13 -61.01 45.93
N SER A 9 -7.19 -60.47 46.49
CA SER A 9 -7.36 -59.21 47.20
C SER A 9 -6.51 -57.96 46.88
N GLY A 10 -7.15 -56.98 46.28
CA GLY A 10 -7.41 -55.63 46.92
C GLY A 10 -6.36 -54.54 46.77
N LYS A 11 -5.09 -54.74 46.80
CA LYS A 11 -4.06 -53.69 46.76
C LYS A 11 -3.48 -53.40 45.38
N ASN A 12 -3.34 -54.45 44.56
CA ASN A 12 -2.76 -54.28 43.21
C ASN A 12 -3.74 -53.70 42.21
N VAL A 13 -5.06 -53.84 42.41
CA VAL A 13 -6.10 -53.27 41.56
C VAL A 13 -6.16 -51.74 41.73
N LYS A 14 -5.99 -51.24 42.95
CA LYS A 14 -5.94 -49.76 43.18
C LYS A 14 -4.70 -49.10 42.57
N LEU A 15 -3.57 -49.79 42.60
CA LEU A 15 -2.32 -49.26 41.98
C LEU A 15 -2.40 -49.24 40.45
N LEU A 16 -3.06 -50.26 39.86
CA LEU A 16 -3.28 -50.35 38.41
C LEU A 16 -4.27 -49.26 37.93
N PHE A 17 -5.33 -48.99 38.71
CA PHE A 17 -6.29 -47.91 38.39
C PHE A 17 -5.68 -46.53 38.49
N VAL A 18 -4.83 -46.27 39.48
CA VAL A 18 -4.13 -44.98 39.61
C VAL A 18 -3.09 -44.80 38.51
N ALA A 19 -2.36 -45.86 38.12
CA ALA A 19 -1.42 -45.82 37.01
C ALA A 19 -2.08 -45.61 35.65
N VAL A 20 -3.23 -46.26 35.39
CA VAL A 20 -4.02 -46.08 34.15
C VAL A 20 -4.65 -44.70 34.12
N LEU A 21 -5.17 -44.17 35.25
CA LEU A 21 -5.72 -42.80 35.33
C LEU A 21 -4.63 -41.73 35.14
N ALA A 22 -3.43 -41.94 35.70
CA ALA A 22 -2.28 -41.06 35.53
C ALA A 22 -1.76 -41.11 34.07
N LEU A 23 -1.76 -42.26 33.43
CA LEU A 23 -1.36 -42.40 32.02
C LEU A 23 -2.39 -41.77 31.06
N THR A 24 -3.69 -41.91 31.33
CA THR A 24 -4.74 -41.22 30.53
C THR A 24 -4.74 -39.71 30.74
N ILE A 25 -4.49 -39.21 31.94
CA ILE A 25 -4.35 -37.77 32.18
C ILE A 25 -3.07 -37.23 31.48
N LEU A 26 -1.98 -37.98 31.51
CA LEU A 26 -0.74 -37.59 30.82
C LEU A 26 -0.87 -37.62 29.30
N THR A 27 -1.60 -38.62 28.74
CA THR A 27 -1.87 -38.71 27.30
C THR A 27 -2.88 -37.67 26.86
N THR A 28 -3.89 -37.32 27.66
CA THR A 28 -4.79 -36.19 27.34
C THR A 28 -4.09 -34.83 27.46
N LEU A 29 -3.18 -34.63 28.42
CA LEU A 29 -2.37 -33.43 28.47
C LEU A 29 -1.39 -33.35 27.28
N LEU A 30 -0.84 -34.47 26.81
CA LEU A 30 0.05 -34.48 25.62
C LEU A 30 -0.70 -34.37 24.30
N LEU A 31 -1.99 -34.73 24.26
CA LEU A 31 -2.83 -34.59 23.06
C LEU A 31 -3.58 -33.24 22.97
N THR A 32 -3.62 -32.46 24.05
CA THR A 32 -4.25 -31.14 24.07
C THR A 32 -3.25 -29.99 23.95
N THR A 33 -1.94 -30.21 23.93
CA THR A 33 -0.97 -29.21 23.52
C THR A 33 -0.82 -29.29 22.01
N ASP A 34 -1.68 -28.57 21.28
CA ASP A 34 -1.42 -28.21 19.90
C ASP A 34 -0.04 -27.50 19.89
N PRO A 35 0.97 -28.02 19.16
CA PRO A 35 2.29 -27.37 19.12
C PRO A 35 2.23 -25.95 18.54
N ARG A 36 1.05 -25.47 18.10
CA ARG A 36 0.77 -24.11 17.67
C ARG A 36 0.62 -23.10 18.82
N CYS A 37 0.57 -23.53 20.09
CA CYS A 37 0.15 -22.68 21.21
C CYS A 37 1.12 -22.60 22.38
N ALA A 38 2.42 -22.73 22.20
CA ALA A 38 3.41 -22.57 23.27
C ALA A 38 4.40 -21.41 23.00
N LEU A 39 3.88 -20.24 22.70
CA LEU A 39 4.62 -19.00 22.93
C LEU A 39 4.38 -18.59 24.39
N THR A 40 5.39 -18.74 25.24
CA THR A 40 5.37 -18.13 26.56
C THR A 40 5.30 -16.62 26.39
N SER A 41 4.59 -15.90 27.26
CA SER A 41 4.44 -14.45 27.25
C SER A 41 5.79 -13.69 27.16
N GLN A 42 6.89 -14.30 27.56
CA GLN A 42 8.23 -13.75 27.48
C GLN A 42 8.84 -13.71 26.07
N THR A 43 8.42 -14.57 25.15
CA THR A 43 8.88 -14.53 23.74
C THR A 43 8.06 -13.56 22.89
N ALA A 44 6.80 -13.28 23.27
CA ALA A 44 5.97 -12.29 22.59
C ALA A 44 6.46 -10.84 22.88
N ASP A 45 6.96 -10.57 24.06
CA ASP A 45 7.50 -9.25 24.43
C ASP A 45 8.87 -8.96 23.80
N THR A 46 9.57 -9.98 23.29
CA THR A 46 10.83 -9.84 22.52
C THR A 46 10.58 -9.76 21.00
N ILE A 47 9.40 -10.12 20.52
CA ILE A 47 8.98 -9.85 19.15
C ILE A 47 8.62 -8.37 19.10
N ILE A 48 9.50 -7.58 18.54
CA ILE A 48 9.50 -6.15 18.29
C ILE A 48 8.11 -5.53 18.43
N THR A 49 7.79 -5.02 19.63
CA THR A 49 6.75 -4.00 19.73
C THR A 49 7.21 -2.84 18.88
N PRO A 50 6.36 -2.30 17.96
CA PRO A 50 6.72 -1.13 17.19
C PRO A 50 7.23 -0.06 18.15
N THR A 51 8.52 0.27 18.09
CA THR A 51 9.19 1.15 19.05
C THR A 51 8.76 2.59 18.82
N GLY A 52 7.74 3.02 19.52
CA GLY A 52 7.31 4.42 19.56
C GLY A 52 5.96 4.54 20.23
N SER A 53 5.93 5.04 21.45
CA SER A 53 4.67 5.45 22.08
C SER A 53 4.00 6.54 21.23
N PHE A 54 2.67 6.47 21.04
CA PHE A 54 1.87 7.53 20.41
C PHE A 54 2.12 8.91 21.02
N ASP A 55 2.51 8.98 22.29
CA ASP A 55 2.88 10.22 22.96
C ASP A 55 4.14 10.85 22.37
N ASN A 56 5.08 10.08 21.85
CA ASN A 56 6.25 10.60 21.13
C ASN A 56 5.85 11.23 19.79
N TYR A 57 4.86 10.67 19.08
CA TYR A 57 4.30 11.27 17.86
C TYR A 57 3.54 12.56 18.16
N ARG A 58 2.76 12.60 19.26
CA ARG A 58 2.09 13.82 19.73
C ARG A 58 3.09 14.94 20.02
N LEU A 59 4.24 14.62 20.60
CA LEU A 59 5.31 15.58 20.90
C LEU A 59 6.06 16.02 19.64
N SER A 60 6.24 15.14 18.64
CA SER A 60 6.88 15.49 17.38
C SER A 60 5.98 16.34 16.48
N MET A 61 4.68 16.09 16.46
CA MET A 61 3.70 16.94 15.75
C MET A 61 3.63 18.36 16.30
N ASN A 62 3.80 18.52 17.63
CA ASN A 62 3.77 19.84 18.27
C ASN A 62 5.07 20.67 18.02
N ARG A 63 6.17 20.06 17.59
CA ARG A 63 7.45 20.78 17.50
C ARG A 63 7.79 21.28 16.10
N ASN A 64 7.45 20.59 15.00
CA ASN A 64 7.86 21.01 13.65
C ASN A 64 6.88 20.60 12.51
N GLY A 65 5.74 20.01 12.78
CA GLY A 65 4.77 19.58 11.75
C GLY A 65 5.23 18.41 10.84
N ASN A 66 6.51 18.06 10.86
CA ASN A 66 7.07 17.02 10.00
C ASN A 66 7.04 15.64 10.67
N TRP A 67 5.86 15.04 10.77
CA TRP A 67 5.71 13.69 11.30
C TRP A 67 6.38 12.62 10.41
N ARG A 68 6.67 12.97 9.14
CA ARG A 68 7.30 12.07 8.16
C ARG A 68 8.80 11.93 8.38
N HIS A 69 9.42 12.78 9.18
CA HIS A 69 10.86 12.78 9.44
C HIS A 69 11.72 12.75 8.17
N LEU A 70 11.31 13.54 7.14
CA LEU A 70 12.09 13.66 5.91
C LEU A 70 13.45 14.26 6.20
N SER A 71 14.49 13.70 5.58
CA SER A 71 15.84 14.27 5.62
C SER A 71 15.92 15.62 4.90
N PRO A 72 16.92 16.45 5.16
CA PRO A 72 17.13 17.68 4.40
C PRO A 72 17.20 17.46 2.88
N THR A 73 17.84 16.36 2.44
CA THR A 73 17.94 16.01 1.02
C THR A 73 16.57 15.65 0.44
N GLN A 74 15.78 14.83 1.13
CA GLN A 74 14.42 14.50 0.71
C GLN A 74 13.54 15.75 0.66
N THR A 75 13.63 16.62 1.67
CA THR A 75 12.89 17.89 1.69
C THR A 75 13.28 18.80 0.52
N ALA A 76 14.57 18.86 0.17
CA ALA A 76 15.08 19.65 -0.94
C ALA A 76 14.67 19.09 -2.31
N SER A 77 14.46 17.78 -2.44
CA SER A 77 14.05 17.14 -3.69
C SER A 77 12.56 17.36 -4.02
N LEU A 78 11.74 17.76 -3.04
CA LEU A 78 10.31 17.99 -3.26
C LEU A 78 10.08 19.21 -4.17
N SER A 79 9.24 19.04 -5.18
CA SER A 79 8.66 20.15 -5.95
C SER A 79 7.82 21.05 -5.04
N ARG A 80 7.47 22.27 -5.51
CA ARG A 80 6.59 23.15 -4.71
C ARG A 80 5.25 22.48 -4.42
N LEU A 81 4.68 21.74 -5.37
CA LEU A 81 3.49 20.94 -5.14
C LEU A 81 3.77 19.83 -4.12
N GLY A 82 4.91 19.13 -4.23
CA GLY A 82 5.31 18.09 -3.27
C GLY A 82 5.38 18.63 -1.83
N ARG A 83 5.91 19.83 -1.63
CA ARG A 83 5.97 20.50 -0.31
C ARG A 83 4.57 20.81 0.24
N VAL A 84 3.64 21.25 -0.60
CA VAL A 84 2.23 21.45 -0.21
C VAL A 84 1.58 20.13 0.21
N LEU A 85 1.88 19.04 -0.50
CA LEU A 85 1.25 17.74 -0.26
C LEU A 85 1.83 16.97 0.93
N TYR A 86 3.12 17.11 1.20
CA TYR A 86 3.84 16.27 2.16
C TYR A 86 4.44 17.01 3.36
N LEU A 87 4.56 18.33 3.28
CA LEU A 87 5.03 19.17 4.40
C LEU A 87 3.93 20.10 4.94
N ASP A 88 2.69 19.96 4.43
CA ASP A 88 1.55 20.80 4.80
C ASP A 88 1.83 22.32 4.65
N GLU A 89 2.71 22.70 3.70
CA GLU A 89 2.95 24.09 3.40
C GLU A 89 1.73 24.73 2.74
N ASP A 90 1.52 26.01 3.01
CA ASP A 90 0.45 26.77 2.35
C ASP A 90 0.65 26.80 0.84
N PRO A 91 -0.39 26.50 0.04
CA PRO A 91 -0.29 26.56 -1.40
C PRO A 91 -0.11 28.02 -1.88
N PRO A 92 0.71 28.25 -2.91
CA PRO A 92 0.76 29.53 -3.59
C PRO A 92 -0.61 29.94 -4.14
N ALA A 93 -0.83 31.23 -4.35
CA ALA A 93 -2.01 31.71 -5.06
C ALA A 93 -2.06 31.15 -6.48
N ALA A 94 -3.25 30.81 -6.94
CA ALA A 94 -3.46 30.36 -8.31
C ALA A 94 -3.07 31.49 -9.30
N ARG A 95 -2.47 31.09 -10.43
CA ARG A 95 -2.13 32.03 -11.51
C ARG A 95 -3.38 32.54 -12.20
N ASN A 96 -3.38 33.79 -12.58
CA ASN A 96 -4.53 34.45 -13.25
C ASN A 96 -4.56 34.11 -14.75
N ARG A 97 -4.64 32.85 -15.09
CA ARG A 97 -4.85 32.36 -16.48
C ARG A 97 -5.41 30.92 -16.45
N THR A 98 -6.03 30.51 -17.56
CA THR A 98 -6.45 29.13 -17.77
C THR A 98 -5.34 28.36 -18.47
N PHE A 99 -5.06 27.14 -18.02
CA PHE A 99 -4.08 26.23 -18.60
C PHE A 99 -4.79 25.13 -19.40
N LEU A 100 -4.21 24.78 -20.56
CA LEU A 100 -4.63 23.64 -21.37
C LEU A 100 -3.69 22.46 -21.14
N ILE A 101 -4.22 21.34 -20.66
CA ILE A 101 -3.51 20.08 -20.42
C ILE A 101 -3.95 19.08 -21.49
N LEU A 102 -3.00 18.57 -22.27
CA LEU A 102 -3.21 17.50 -23.23
C LEU A 102 -2.72 16.18 -22.65
N VAL A 103 -3.57 15.14 -22.68
CA VAL A 103 -3.15 13.74 -22.43
C VAL A 103 -2.93 13.08 -23.79
N TRP A 104 -1.66 12.84 -24.11
CA TRP A 104 -1.23 12.40 -25.44
C TRP A 104 -1.46 10.90 -25.65
N LYS A 105 -2.13 10.53 -26.77
CA LYS A 105 -2.32 9.14 -27.25
C LYS A 105 -2.87 8.11 -26.24
N TYR A 106 -3.26 8.50 -25.06
CA TYR A 106 -3.73 7.56 -24.03
C TYR A 106 -5.26 7.62 -23.79
N GLY A 107 -5.96 8.33 -24.64
CA GLY A 107 -7.36 8.77 -24.56
C GLY A 107 -8.33 7.92 -23.73
N TYR A 108 -8.74 6.75 -24.23
CA TYR A 108 -9.92 6.07 -23.70
C TYR A 108 -9.76 5.58 -22.26
N THR A 109 -8.68 4.89 -21.92
CA THR A 109 -8.48 4.27 -20.60
C THR A 109 -8.29 5.31 -19.49
N THR A 110 -7.52 6.36 -19.75
CA THR A 110 -7.37 7.48 -18.82
C THR A 110 -8.63 8.30 -18.70
N HIS A 111 -9.37 8.47 -19.80
CA HIS A 111 -10.65 9.13 -19.78
C HIS A 111 -11.67 8.38 -18.89
N ASP A 112 -11.83 7.08 -19.06
CA ASP A 112 -12.75 6.28 -18.24
C ASP A 112 -12.39 6.34 -16.75
N ARG A 113 -11.10 6.28 -16.43
CA ARG A 113 -10.63 6.32 -15.04
C ARG A 113 -10.76 7.71 -14.41
N HIS A 114 -10.31 8.76 -15.11
CA HIS A 114 -10.14 10.08 -14.50
C HIS A 114 -11.33 11.01 -14.76
N MET A 115 -12.05 10.83 -15.87
CA MET A 115 -13.19 11.65 -16.24
C MET A 115 -14.54 11.00 -15.90
N LYS A 116 -14.65 9.65 -16.01
CA LYS A 116 -15.89 8.93 -15.70
C LYS A 116 -15.85 8.16 -14.39
N GLN A 117 -14.68 7.93 -13.82
CA GLN A 117 -14.51 7.09 -12.63
C GLN A 117 -15.18 5.71 -12.82
N TYR A 118 -15.03 5.14 -14.03
CA TYR A 118 -15.67 3.90 -14.46
C TYR A 118 -17.20 3.89 -14.34
N SER A 119 -17.83 5.04 -14.39
CA SER A 119 -19.29 5.21 -14.42
C SER A 119 -19.76 5.64 -15.81
N ASP A 120 -21.09 5.66 -16.01
CA ASP A 120 -21.70 6.11 -17.29
C ASP A 120 -21.73 7.64 -17.43
N LYS A 121 -21.36 8.38 -16.39
CA LYS A 121 -21.42 9.84 -16.37
C LYS A 121 -20.03 10.44 -16.24
N GLU A 122 -19.76 11.46 -17.04
CA GLU A 122 -18.58 12.30 -16.84
C GLU A 122 -18.70 13.12 -15.56
N VAL A 123 -17.56 13.26 -14.86
CA VAL A 123 -17.42 14.11 -13.69
C VAL A 123 -16.41 15.20 -14.00
N ASP A 124 -16.60 16.39 -13.44
CA ASP A 124 -15.58 17.43 -13.52
C ASP A 124 -14.32 16.96 -12.76
N PRO A 125 -13.18 16.74 -13.45
CA PRO A 125 -11.95 16.25 -12.82
C PRO A 125 -11.36 17.24 -11.83
N PHE A 126 -11.79 18.52 -11.89
CA PHE A 126 -11.32 19.59 -11.00
C PHE A 126 -12.29 19.91 -9.86
N ALA A 127 -13.43 19.23 -9.75
CA ALA A 127 -14.44 19.53 -8.73
C ALA A 127 -13.88 19.55 -7.29
N ARG A 128 -12.88 18.68 -7.02
CA ARG A 128 -12.26 18.50 -5.70
C ARG A 128 -10.87 19.14 -5.58
N CYS A 129 -10.43 19.88 -6.61
CA CYS A 129 -9.11 20.47 -6.66
C CYS A 129 -9.04 21.79 -5.90
N ALA A 130 -7.88 22.12 -5.36
CA ALA A 130 -7.61 23.42 -4.74
C ALA A 130 -7.64 24.55 -5.78
N VAL A 131 -7.24 24.27 -7.03
CA VAL A 131 -7.29 25.19 -8.17
C VAL A 131 -8.10 24.55 -9.30
N LYS A 132 -8.82 25.39 -10.10
CA LYS A 132 -9.75 24.92 -11.14
C LYS A 132 -9.58 25.64 -12.47
N ASN A 133 -8.48 26.37 -12.64
CA ASN A 133 -8.18 27.16 -13.85
C ASN A 133 -7.46 26.33 -14.92
N CYS A 134 -7.89 25.07 -15.11
CA CYS A 134 -7.33 24.18 -16.12
C CYS A 134 -8.46 23.53 -16.96
N VAL A 135 -8.09 23.15 -18.18
CA VAL A 135 -8.92 22.34 -19.09
C VAL A 135 -8.10 21.14 -19.54
N VAL A 136 -8.69 19.96 -19.52
CA VAL A 136 -8.08 18.73 -20.03
C VAL A 136 -8.66 18.41 -21.40
N THR A 137 -7.80 18.00 -22.32
CA THR A 137 -8.17 17.47 -23.64
C THR A 137 -7.41 16.20 -23.96
N TYR A 138 -8.00 15.36 -24.78
CA TYR A 138 -7.41 14.13 -25.34
C TYR A 138 -7.24 14.26 -26.86
N GLU A 139 -7.50 15.44 -27.42
CA GLU A 139 -7.40 15.71 -28.85
C GLU A 139 -5.95 15.99 -29.24
N ASP A 140 -5.29 15.08 -29.94
CA ASP A 140 -3.90 15.19 -30.37
C ASP A 140 -3.62 16.50 -31.15
N ALA A 141 -4.61 17.03 -31.88
CA ALA A 141 -4.52 18.31 -32.56
C ALA A 141 -4.27 19.50 -31.62
N ALA A 142 -4.50 19.34 -30.31
CA ALA A 142 -4.19 20.37 -29.33
C ALA A 142 -2.69 20.43 -28.96
N ALA A 143 -1.84 19.51 -29.45
CA ALA A 143 -0.42 19.43 -29.07
C ALA A 143 0.32 20.76 -29.21
N ALA A 144 0.11 21.48 -30.31
CA ALA A 144 0.74 22.79 -30.54
C ALA A 144 0.23 23.92 -29.61
N ARG A 145 -0.90 23.75 -28.92
CA ARG A 145 -1.55 24.78 -28.09
C ARG A 145 -1.45 24.51 -26.59
N ALA A 146 -1.31 23.24 -26.23
CA ALA A 146 -1.28 22.81 -24.82
C ALA A 146 -0.17 23.52 -24.03
N ASP A 147 -0.45 23.89 -22.78
CA ASP A 147 0.56 24.37 -21.83
C ASP A 147 1.36 23.21 -21.27
N MET A 148 0.69 22.07 -21.05
CA MET A 148 1.30 20.82 -20.60
C MET A 148 0.86 19.68 -21.51
N VAL A 149 1.78 18.78 -21.84
CA VAL A 149 1.51 17.50 -22.48
C VAL A 149 1.90 16.40 -21.52
N ILE A 150 0.95 15.56 -21.13
CA ILE A 150 1.17 14.38 -20.31
C ILE A 150 1.37 13.19 -21.25
N LEU A 151 2.53 12.53 -21.13
CA LEU A 151 2.96 11.40 -21.94
C LEU A 151 3.05 10.16 -21.05
N HIS A 152 2.06 9.28 -21.14
CA HIS A 152 2.01 8.07 -20.31
C HIS A 152 2.92 6.99 -20.90
N LEU A 153 4.05 6.71 -20.23
CA LEU A 153 5.10 5.81 -20.73
C LEU A 153 4.60 4.38 -20.98
N HIS A 154 3.62 3.92 -20.24
CA HIS A 154 3.01 2.61 -20.44
C HIS A 154 2.33 2.45 -21.80
N ARG A 155 2.07 3.55 -22.51
CA ARG A 155 1.40 3.60 -23.82
C ARG A 155 2.20 4.34 -24.88
N THR A 156 3.15 5.18 -24.49
CA THR A 156 4.06 5.90 -25.38
C THR A 156 5.42 5.22 -25.29
N GLU A 157 5.49 4.04 -25.88
CA GLU A 157 6.63 3.12 -25.69
C GLU A 157 7.83 3.47 -26.57
N ASN A 158 7.62 4.26 -27.63
CA ASN A 158 8.65 4.67 -28.56
C ASN A 158 8.77 6.19 -28.64
N VAL A 159 9.99 6.68 -28.89
CA VAL A 159 10.25 8.11 -29.06
C VAL A 159 9.52 8.68 -30.28
N GLU A 160 9.33 7.86 -31.31
CA GLU A 160 8.59 8.18 -32.53
C GLU A 160 7.10 8.44 -32.28
N ASP A 161 6.58 7.96 -31.16
CA ASP A 161 5.20 8.20 -30.73
C ASP A 161 4.99 9.57 -30.09
N MET A 162 6.06 10.35 -29.87
CA MET A 162 5.97 11.68 -29.27
C MET A 162 5.24 12.69 -30.18
N PRO A 163 4.68 13.79 -29.63
CA PRO A 163 4.11 14.85 -30.46
C PRO A 163 5.14 15.39 -31.46
N PRO A 164 4.79 15.60 -32.74
CA PRO A 164 5.73 16.05 -33.74
C PRO A 164 6.13 17.53 -33.60
N VAL A 165 5.40 18.28 -32.79
CA VAL A 165 5.62 19.73 -32.56
C VAL A 165 5.67 20.01 -31.08
N ARG A 166 6.67 20.79 -30.66
CA ARG A 166 6.83 21.28 -29.29
C ARG A 166 7.16 22.76 -29.27
N ARG A 167 6.43 23.52 -28.44
CA ARG A 167 6.77 24.93 -28.16
C ARG A 167 7.80 25.02 -27.04
N PRO A 168 8.68 26.03 -27.04
CA PRO A 168 9.70 26.21 -25.99
C PRO A 168 9.14 26.32 -24.57
N GLU A 169 7.95 26.92 -24.39
CA GLU A 169 7.31 27.16 -23.10
C GLU A 169 6.52 25.95 -22.60
N GLN A 170 6.28 24.98 -23.46
CA GLN A 170 5.44 23.83 -23.19
C GLN A 170 6.13 22.87 -22.22
N ILE A 171 5.38 22.43 -21.21
CA ILE A 171 5.84 21.42 -20.26
C ILE A 171 5.48 20.04 -20.82
N TRP A 172 6.47 19.19 -21.01
CA TRP A 172 6.29 17.78 -21.27
C TRP A 172 6.53 17.00 -19.99
N ALA A 173 5.48 16.32 -19.51
CA ALA A 173 5.53 15.50 -18.31
C ALA A 173 5.42 14.02 -18.69
N PHE A 174 6.45 13.21 -18.37
CA PHE A 174 6.25 11.77 -18.44
C PHE A 174 5.39 11.31 -17.26
N SER A 175 4.49 10.39 -17.51
CA SER A 175 3.58 9.83 -16.51
C SER A 175 3.67 8.32 -16.48
N THR A 176 3.66 7.77 -15.26
CA THR A 176 3.53 6.33 -15.03
C THR A 176 2.89 6.11 -13.68
N ASP A 177 1.97 5.14 -13.63
CA ASP A 177 1.35 4.66 -12.38
C ASP A 177 2.07 3.40 -11.87
N GLU A 178 2.78 2.71 -12.76
CA GLU A 178 3.49 1.47 -12.43
C GLU A 178 4.88 1.75 -11.84
N SER A 179 5.43 0.73 -11.18
CA SER A 179 6.81 0.76 -10.70
C SER A 179 7.82 0.85 -11.86
N PRO A 180 9.09 1.21 -11.59
CA PRO A 180 10.13 1.17 -12.61
C PRO A 180 10.25 -0.17 -13.34
N THR A 181 9.99 -1.29 -12.65
CA THR A 181 10.00 -2.64 -13.22
C THR A 181 8.90 -2.85 -14.27
N HIS A 182 7.78 -2.14 -14.16
CA HIS A 182 6.57 -2.34 -14.98
C HIS A 182 6.14 -1.09 -15.75
N THR A 183 7.05 -0.13 -15.94
CA THR A 183 6.74 1.14 -16.62
C THR A 183 6.26 0.95 -18.05
N PHE A 184 6.83 0.01 -18.79
CA PHE A 184 6.44 -0.30 -20.18
C PHE A 184 5.70 -1.63 -20.26
N LEU A 185 4.76 -1.75 -21.19
CA LEU A 185 3.95 -2.97 -21.37
C LEU A 185 4.74 -4.13 -22.00
N ASN A 186 5.62 -3.83 -22.96
CA ASN A 186 6.17 -4.82 -23.88
C ASN A 186 7.71 -4.94 -23.80
N GLY A 187 8.25 -5.17 -22.60
CA GLY A 187 9.64 -5.60 -22.51
C GLY A 187 10.69 -4.51 -22.34
N GLN A 188 11.87 -4.72 -22.90
CA GLN A 188 13.02 -3.87 -22.62
C GLN A 188 12.99 -2.57 -23.41
N HIS A 189 12.72 -1.46 -22.73
CA HIS A 189 12.79 -0.13 -23.32
C HIS A 189 14.05 0.61 -22.86
N ASN A 190 14.61 1.36 -23.78
CA ASN A 190 15.80 2.16 -23.52
C ASN A 190 15.38 3.53 -22.97
N PHE A 191 15.37 3.69 -21.65
CA PHE A 191 15.10 4.98 -21.01
C PHE A 191 16.02 6.11 -21.51
N ASN A 192 17.25 5.79 -21.94
CA ASN A 192 18.18 6.78 -22.47
C ASN A 192 17.69 7.44 -23.77
N ALA A 193 16.82 6.78 -24.54
CA ALA A 193 16.21 7.38 -25.72
C ALA A 193 15.32 8.59 -25.40
N TYR A 194 14.85 8.68 -24.15
CA TYR A 194 14.01 9.78 -23.68
C TYR A 194 14.77 10.90 -22.98
N ASN A 195 16.11 10.81 -22.88
CA ASN A 195 16.94 11.85 -22.28
C ASN A 195 16.77 13.18 -23.00
N GLY A 196 16.56 14.25 -22.24
CA GLY A 196 16.35 15.58 -22.77
C GLY A 196 14.93 15.88 -23.25
N LEU A 197 14.00 14.91 -23.24
CA LEU A 197 12.63 15.10 -23.74
C LEU A 197 11.69 15.68 -22.69
N PHE A 198 11.78 15.27 -21.45
CA PHE A 198 10.82 15.62 -20.41
C PHE A 198 11.33 16.76 -19.53
N ASN A 199 10.40 17.64 -19.15
CA ASN A 199 10.62 18.70 -18.17
C ASN A 199 10.23 18.25 -16.77
N TRP A 200 9.08 17.57 -16.65
CA TRP A 200 8.52 17.15 -15.39
C TRP A 200 8.25 15.65 -15.38
N SER A 201 8.28 15.08 -14.17
CA SER A 201 7.80 13.75 -13.84
C SER A 201 6.41 13.82 -13.26
N MET A 202 5.59 12.80 -13.52
CA MET A 202 4.26 12.63 -12.96
C MET A 202 4.08 11.16 -12.55
N HIS A 203 4.46 10.84 -11.31
CA HIS A 203 4.41 9.49 -10.78
C HIS A 203 4.15 9.51 -9.26
N TYR A 204 4.03 8.34 -8.65
CA TYR A 204 3.58 8.17 -7.27
C TYR A 204 4.59 8.65 -6.20
N ARG A 205 5.89 8.79 -6.48
CA ARG A 205 6.90 9.18 -5.50
C ARG A 205 6.74 10.64 -5.08
N MET A 206 7.12 10.93 -3.83
CA MET A 206 7.06 12.29 -3.26
C MET A 206 7.92 13.31 -4.00
N ASP A 207 9.05 12.87 -4.55
CA ASP A 207 10.01 13.72 -5.28
C ASP A 207 9.65 13.99 -6.74
N SER A 208 8.50 13.47 -7.20
CA SER A 208 7.93 13.81 -8.51
C SER A 208 7.67 15.31 -8.63
N ASP A 209 7.82 15.87 -9.82
CA ASP A 209 7.38 17.26 -10.07
C ASP A 209 5.86 17.40 -9.90
N ILE A 210 5.13 16.33 -10.27
CA ILE A 210 3.68 16.19 -10.10
C ILE A 210 3.42 14.89 -9.34
N PRO A 211 3.47 14.88 -8.01
CA PRO A 211 3.21 13.66 -7.26
C PRO A 211 1.75 13.21 -7.42
N VAL A 212 1.56 11.98 -7.89
CA VAL A 212 0.25 11.34 -8.09
C VAL A 212 0.19 9.98 -7.38
N PRO A 213 0.33 9.95 -6.04
CA PRO A 213 0.30 8.71 -5.30
C PRO A 213 -1.07 8.04 -5.39
N TYR A 214 -1.12 6.74 -5.16
CA TYR A 214 -2.39 6.00 -5.07
C TYR A 214 -3.25 6.45 -3.88
N GLY A 215 -2.61 6.91 -2.83
CA GLY A 215 -3.24 7.51 -1.68
C GLY A 215 -2.25 8.28 -0.81
N ARG A 216 -2.76 8.98 0.16
CA ARG A 216 -1.94 9.78 1.09
C ARG A 216 -2.47 9.73 2.51
N THR A 217 -1.54 9.78 3.45
CA THR A 217 -1.82 10.10 4.84
C THR A 217 -1.80 11.61 5.02
N VAL A 218 -2.84 12.15 5.63
CA VAL A 218 -3.00 13.57 5.93
C VAL A 218 -3.18 13.74 7.43
N ALA A 219 -2.37 14.61 8.05
CA ALA A 219 -2.54 14.94 9.45
C ALA A 219 -3.82 15.77 9.66
N LYS A 220 -4.60 15.43 10.67
CA LYS A 220 -5.80 16.19 11.04
C LYS A 220 -5.40 17.48 11.72
N ARG A 221 -5.98 18.60 11.33
CA ARG A 221 -5.74 19.90 11.97
C ARG A 221 -6.21 19.94 13.44
N ARG A 222 -7.18 19.11 13.78
CA ARG A 222 -7.68 18.94 15.15
C ARG A 222 -7.75 17.47 15.49
N ILE A 223 -7.35 17.13 16.72
CA ILE A 223 -7.46 15.78 17.22
C ILE A 223 -8.95 15.47 17.39
N ASP A 224 -9.39 14.39 16.78
CA ASP A 224 -10.76 13.94 16.89
C ASP A 224 -10.92 13.10 18.17
N ASN A 225 -11.37 13.74 19.24
CA ASN A 225 -11.58 13.04 20.51
C ASN A 225 -12.96 12.35 20.56
N ASP A 226 -13.93 12.78 19.75
CA ASP A 226 -15.33 12.33 19.83
C ASP A 226 -15.67 11.19 18.85
N ARG A 227 -14.86 10.99 17.83
CA ARG A 227 -15.01 9.88 16.87
C ARG A 227 -14.00 8.79 17.15
N SER A 228 -14.15 8.13 18.29
CA SER A 228 -13.44 6.88 18.51
C SER A 228 -13.93 5.85 17.49
N PHE A 229 -13.00 5.23 16.78
CA PHE A 229 -13.29 4.05 15.97
C PHE A 229 -13.94 3.01 16.89
N ASP A 230 -15.15 2.56 16.55
CA ASP A 230 -15.85 1.55 17.33
C ASP A 230 -15.20 0.19 17.12
N PHE A 231 -14.14 -0.06 17.89
CA PHE A 231 -13.36 -1.29 17.81
C PHE A 231 -14.22 -2.52 18.21
N SER A 232 -15.15 -2.38 19.13
CA SER A 232 -16.00 -3.49 19.57
C SER A 232 -16.95 -3.95 18.45
N ALA A 233 -17.60 -3.00 17.78
CA ALA A 233 -18.42 -3.28 16.60
C ALA A 233 -17.57 -3.82 15.45
N TRP A 234 -16.38 -3.27 15.23
CA TRP A 234 -15.45 -3.75 14.22
C TRP A 234 -15.05 -5.21 14.47
N LEU A 235 -14.67 -5.55 15.71
CA LEU A 235 -14.24 -6.91 16.08
C LEU A 235 -15.37 -7.94 15.91
N THR A 236 -16.59 -7.57 16.27
CA THR A 236 -17.77 -8.44 16.16
C THR A 236 -18.17 -8.73 14.73
N ASN A 237 -17.96 -7.76 13.82
CA ASN A 237 -18.36 -7.86 12.40
C ASN A 237 -17.30 -8.51 11.50
N ARG A 238 -16.16 -8.97 12.04
CA ARG A 238 -15.08 -9.59 11.25
C ARG A 238 -15.11 -11.11 11.34
N SER A 239 -14.66 -11.76 10.25
CA SER A 239 -14.58 -13.21 10.15
C SER A 239 -13.67 -13.81 11.23
N ASN A 240 -14.13 -14.88 11.84
CA ASN A 240 -13.34 -15.68 12.78
C ASN A 240 -12.71 -16.91 12.13
N THR A 241 -13.16 -17.31 10.92
CA THR A 241 -12.67 -18.53 10.24
C THR A 241 -11.42 -18.27 9.42
N SER A 242 -11.36 -17.15 8.70
CA SER A 242 -10.15 -16.72 7.99
C SER A 242 -9.90 -15.25 8.32
N PRO A 243 -8.87 -14.93 9.11
CA PRO A 243 -8.65 -13.57 9.55
C PRO A 243 -8.02 -12.67 8.48
N ILE A 244 -7.46 -13.26 7.41
CA ILE A 244 -6.63 -12.58 6.41
C ILE A 244 -7.23 -12.74 5.03
N ALA A 245 -7.23 -11.66 4.25
CA ALA A 245 -7.49 -11.70 2.81
C ALA A 245 -6.28 -11.20 2.01
N VAL A 246 -6.16 -11.71 0.79
CA VAL A 246 -5.31 -11.17 -0.26
C VAL A 246 -6.04 -11.19 -1.59
N MET A 247 -5.79 -10.22 -2.46
CA MET A 247 -6.33 -10.19 -3.81
C MET A 247 -5.22 -9.91 -4.82
N GLY A 248 -5.15 -10.72 -5.89
CA GLY A 248 -4.17 -10.54 -6.94
C GLY A 248 -4.60 -11.16 -8.27
N SER A 249 -4.20 -10.49 -9.36
CA SER A 249 -4.41 -10.96 -10.74
C SER A 249 -3.10 -11.16 -11.51
N ASN A 250 -2.00 -10.52 -11.09
CA ASN A 250 -0.67 -10.80 -11.61
C ASN A 250 -0.02 -11.92 -10.79
N CYS A 251 -0.04 -13.15 -11.32
CA CYS A 251 0.40 -14.36 -10.64
C CYS A 251 1.90 -14.66 -10.83
N GLY A 252 2.59 -13.96 -11.71
CA GLY A 252 4.00 -14.17 -12.06
C GLY A 252 4.93 -13.06 -11.56
N SER A 253 4.63 -12.41 -10.43
CA SER A 253 5.48 -11.33 -9.91
C SER A 253 6.85 -11.83 -9.47
N GLN A 254 7.91 -11.11 -9.83
CA GLN A 254 9.31 -11.50 -9.59
C GLN A 254 9.78 -11.28 -8.14
N ASN A 255 8.97 -10.64 -7.30
CA ASN A 255 9.31 -10.38 -5.90
C ASN A 255 8.91 -11.50 -4.94
N HIS A 256 8.51 -12.66 -5.45
CA HIS A 256 8.17 -13.86 -4.69
C HIS A 256 7.04 -13.68 -3.65
N ARG A 257 6.16 -12.70 -3.86
CA ARG A 257 5.05 -12.45 -2.91
C ARG A 257 4.09 -13.64 -2.76
N TRP A 258 3.88 -14.41 -3.83
CA TRP A 258 2.96 -15.54 -3.79
C TRP A 258 3.56 -16.76 -3.11
N GLU A 259 4.86 -16.94 -3.23
CA GLU A 259 5.64 -17.92 -2.48
C GLU A 259 5.59 -17.58 -0.98
N TYR A 260 5.72 -16.31 -0.61
CA TYR A 260 5.54 -15.85 0.77
C TYR A 260 4.13 -16.17 1.29
N VAL A 261 3.09 -15.90 0.50
CA VAL A 261 1.69 -16.22 0.87
C VAL A 261 1.51 -17.74 1.03
N ALA A 262 2.11 -18.54 0.14
CA ALA A 262 2.03 -20.00 0.23
C ALA A 262 2.68 -20.54 1.52
N GLU A 263 3.83 -19.99 1.93
CA GLU A 263 4.48 -20.32 3.19
C GLU A 263 3.64 -19.86 4.39
N LEU A 264 3.11 -18.64 4.37
CA LEU A 264 2.28 -18.09 5.45
C LEU A 264 1.03 -18.96 5.69
N ARG A 265 0.39 -19.45 4.61
CA ARG A 265 -0.81 -20.31 4.65
C ARG A 265 -0.59 -21.66 5.34
N LYS A 266 0.63 -22.08 5.56
CA LYS A 266 0.92 -23.28 6.36
C LYS A 266 0.64 -23.09 7.85
N TRP A 267 0.56 -21.82 8.29
CA TRP A 267 0.51 -21.45 9.71
C TRP A 267 -0.73 -20.66 10.11
N ILE A 268 -1.38 -19.95 9.17
CA ILE A 268 -2.59 -19.18 9.40
C ILE A 268 -3.45 -19.14 8.13
N ASP A 269 -4.77 -19.14 8.29
CA ASP A 269 -5.69 -19.14 7.16
C ASP A 269 -5.68 -17.80 6.42
N VAL A 270 -5.55 -17.85 5.09
CA VAL A 270 -5.57 -16.72 4.16
C VAL A 270 -6.54 -17.02 3.03
N ASP A 271 -7.56 -16.19 2.88
CA ASP A 271 -8.48 -16.20 1.75
C ASP A 271 -7.89 -15.45 0.56
N PHE A 272 -7.82 -16.14 -0.58
CA PHE A 272 -7.15 -15.62 -1.77
C PHE A 272 -8.17 -15.32 -2.87
N TYR A 273 -8.32 -14.01 -3.18
CA TYR A 273 -9.21 -13.46 -4.21
C TYR A 273 -8.48 -13.13 -5.51
N GLY A 274 -9.23 -13.07 -6.60
CA GLY A 274 -8.76 -12.66 -7.92
C GLY A 274 -8.16 -13.79 -8.75
N GLY A 275 -7.55 -13.44 -9.88
CA GLY A 275 -7.07 -14.42 -10.86
C GLY A 275 -6.00 -15.40 -10.34
N CYS A 276 -5.29 -15.06 -9.26
CA CYS A 276 -4.30 -15.94 -8.63
C CYS A 276 -4.87 -16.77 -7.48
N GLY A 277 -6.10 -16.51 -7.08
CA GLY A 277 -6.78 -17.20 -5.97
C GLY A 277 -7.94 -18.08 -6.43
N THR A 278 -8.66 -18.61 -5.45
CA THR A 278 -9.86 -19.45 -5.66
C THR A 278 -11.17 -18.70 -5.43
N LEU A 279 -11.09 -17.50 -4.85
CA LEU A 279 -12.25 -16.66 -4.54
C LEU A 279 -12.35 -15.51 -5.53
N GLU A 280 -13.60 -15.11 -5.86
CA GLU A 280 -13.85 -14.12 -6.88
C GLU A 280 -14.33 -12.79 -6.31
N CYS A 281 -13.77 -11.70 -6.87
CA CYS A 281 -14.30 -10.36 -6.82
C CYS A 281 -14.37 -9.82 -8.25
N PRO A 282 -15.56 -9.83 -8.88
CA PRO A 282 -15.70 -9.41 -10.27
C PRO A 282 -15.49 -7.91 -10.41
N GLY A 283 -14.92 -7.51 -11.57
CA GLY A 283 -14.77 -6.11 -11.95
C GLY A 283 -13.36 -5.58 -11.90
N HIS A 284 -12.38 -6.39 -11.43
CA HIS A 284 -10.99 -5.98 -11.32
C HIS A 284 -10.90 -4.62 -10.62
N PHE A 285 -10.14 -3.64 -11.14
CA PHE A 285 -10.03 -2.29 -10.56
C PHE A 285 -11.22 -1.35 -10.91
N THR A 286 -12.21 -1.80 -11.70
CA THR A 286 -13.36 -0.96 -12.06
C THR A 286 -14.51 -1.01 -11.04
N LYS A 287 -14.56 -2.07 -10.22
CA LYS A 287 -15.59 -2.26 -9.19
C LYS A 287 -14.96 -2.66 -7.86
N ASP A 288 -15.56 -2.17 -6.80
CA ASP A 288 -15.15 -2.52 -5.45
C ASP A 288 -15.43 -3.99 -5.11
N CYS A 289 -14.63 -4.54 -4.19
CA CYS A 289 -14.82 -5.83 -3.56
C CYS A 289 -15.27 -5.67 -2.10
N PRO A 290 -16.57 -5.57 -1.82
CA PRO A 290 -17.07 -5.34 -0.46
C PRO A 290 -16.78 -6.51 0.48
N LYS A 291 -16.56 -7.73 -0.05
CA LYS A 291 -16.20 -8.92 0.73
C LYS A 291 -14.94 -8.72 1.57
N LEU A 292 -14.00 -7.90 1.11
CA LEU A 292 -12.75 -7.61 1.83
C LEU A 292 -13.00 -6.94 3.19
N ALA A 293 -14.13 -6.28 3.38
CA ALA A 293 -14.51 -5.69 4.66
C ALA A 293 -14.80 -6.70 5.77
N ALA A 294 -14.83 -8.00 5.47
CA ALA A 294 -15.04 -9.05 6.48
C ALA A 294 -13.74 -9.48 7.20
N TYR A 295 -12.57 -9.04 6.75
CA TYR A 295 -11.28 -9.52 7.25
C TYR A 295 -10.65 -8.56 8.23
N ARG A 296 -9.89 -9.09 9.20
CA ARG A 296 -9.12 -8.30 10.17
C ARG A 296 -7.83 -7.77 9.58
N PHE A 297 -7.19 -8.57 8.74
CA PHE A 297 -5.92 -8.25 8.08
C PHE A 297 -6.06 -8.35 6.55
N TYR A 298 -5.27 -7.57 5.85
CA TYR A 298 -5.19 -7.65 4.40
C TYR A 298 -3.71 -7.64 3.97
N LEU A 299 -3.28 -8.61 3.15
CA LEU A 299 -1.93 -8.63 2.60
C LEU A 299 -1.84 -7.63 1.44
N ALA A 300 -1.35 -6.45 1.76
CA ALA A 300 -1.09 -5.38 0.79
C ALA A 300 0.29 -5.59 0.14
N PHE A 301 0.42 -6.69 -0.60
CA PHE A 301 1.67 -7.12 -1.23
C PHE A 301 1.76 -6.59 -2.65
N GLU A 302 2.74 -5.74 -2.91
CA GLU A 302 2.96 -5.16 -4.23
C GLU A 302 3.56 -6.18 -5.21
N ASN A 303 3.51 -5.88 -6.52
CA ASN A 303 4.07 -6.75 -7.55
C ASN A 303 5.58 -6.54 -7.76
N SER A 304 6.16 -5.54 -7.11
CA SER A 304 7.58 -5.20 -7.11
C SER A 304 7.97 -4.47 -5.84
N ASN A 305 9.23 -4.59 -5.42
CA ASN A 305 9.77 -3.99 -4.20
C ASN A 305 10.49 -2.68 -4.57
N CYS A 306 9.73 -1.62 -4.87
CA CYS A 306 10.27 -0.35 -5.32
C CYS A 306 9.95 0.80 -4.35
N ASP A 307 10.82 1.82 -4.34
CA ASP A 307 10.67 3.00 -3.49
C ASP A 307 9.29 3.64 -3.62
N GLU A 308 8.61 3.78 -2.47
CA GLU A 308 7.31 4.45 -2.34
C GLU A 308 6.18 3.84 -3.19
N TYR A 309 6.39 2.67 -3.80
CA TYR A 309 5.36 1.98 -4.59
C TYR A 309 4.35 1.30 -3.68
N ILE A 310 3.32 2.04 -3.32
CA ILE A 310 2.24 1.64 -2.41
C ILE A 310 0.91 1.94 -3.10
N THR A 311 0.20 0.88 -3.51
CA THR A 311 -0.91 1.00 -4.44
C THR A 311 -2.30 0.89 -3.76
N GLU A 312 -3.35 0.71 -4.56
CA GLU A 312 -4.73 0.48 -4.09
C GLU A 312 -4.84 -0.68 -3.12
N LYS A 313 -3.90 -1.63 -3.13
CA LYS A 313 -3.88 -2.76 -2.21
C LYS A 313 -3.87 -2.31 -0.76
N LEU A 314 -3.09 -1.26 -0.47
CA LEU A 314 -3.05 -0.67 0.86
C LEU A 314 -4.17 0.36 1.07
N TRP A 315 -4.24 1.35 0.18
CA TRP A 315 -5.09 2.51 0.40
C TRP A 315 -6.59 2.19 0.35
N TRP A 316 -6.98 1.29 -0.58
CA TRP A 316 -8.38 0.92 -0.77
C TRP A 316 -8.72 -0.44 -0.18
N ASN A 317 -7.97 -1.49 -0.55
CA ASN A 317 -8.32 -2.85 -0.14
C ASN A 317 -8.08 -3.12 1.35
N ALA A 318 -7.15 -2.39 2.00
CA ALA A 318 -6.93 -2.46 3.43
C ALA A 318 -7.60 -1.30 4.19
N TYR A 319 -7.07 -0.07 4.07
CA TYR A 319 -7.52 1.03 4.93
C TYR A 319 -8.99 1.43 4.73
N ALA A 320 -9.47 1.51 3.49
CA ALA A 320 -10.87 1.86 3.23
C ALA A 320 -11.86 0.73 3.61
N LYS A 321 -11.35 -0.47 3.89
CA LYS A 321 -12.12 -1.61 4.41
C LYS A 321 -11.93 -1.81 5.92
N ASP A 322 -11.23 -0.91 6.58
CA ASP A 322 -10.87 -1.01 7.99
C ASP A 322 -10.12 -2.30 8.35
N ALA A 323 -9.39 -2.90 7.39
CA ALA A 323 -8.48 -3.99 7.67
C ALA A 323 -7.10 -3.45 8.06
N ILE A 324 -6.39 -4.16 8.93
CA ILE A 324 -4.99 -3.85 9.25
C ILE A 324 -4.13 -4.36 8.09
N PRO A 325 -3.41 -3.47 7.37
CA PRO A 325 -2.55 -3.91 6.28
C PRO A 325 -1.32 -4.63 6.79
N ILE A 326 -0.99 -5.75 6.16
CA ILE A 326 0.31 -6.40 6.23
C ILE A 326 1.02 -6.05 4.93
N VAL A 327 2.13 -5.33 5.01
CA VAL A 327 2.78 -4.72 3.85
C VAL A 327 4.04 -5.48 3.43
N MET A 328 4.24 -5.57 2.10
CA MET A 328 5.41 -6.12 1.44
C MET A 328 5.60 -5.42 0.10
N GLY A 329 6.83 -5.04 -0.21
CA GLY A 329 7.22 -4.62 -1.56
C GLY A 329 7.20 -3.14 -1.86
N GLY A 330 6.49 -2.32 -1.09
CA GLY A 330 6.36 -0.88 -1.37
C GLY A 330 7.54 -0.02 -0.89
N ALA A 331 8.57 -0.63 -0.35
CA ALA A 331 9.74 0.10 0.14
C ALA A 331 10.95 -0.81 0.31
N PRO A 332 12.05 -0.60 -0.41
CA PRO A 332 13.30 -1.29 -0.11
C PRO A 332 13.90 -0.88 1.24
N SER A 333 13.40 0.17 1.86
CA SER A 333 13.74 0.54 3.22
C SER A 333 12.50 0.72 4.10
N ARG A 334 12.55 0.26 5.35
CA ARG A 334 11.49 0.46 6.37
C ARG A 334 11.08 1.94 6.53
N ARG A 335 11.97 2.87 6.17
CA ARG A 335 11.72 4.32 6.27
C ARG A 335 10.58 4.78 5.37
N ASN A 336 10.42 4.21 4.17
CA ASN A 336 9.40 4.66 3.22
C ASN A 336 7.99 4.43 3.78
N TYR A 337 7.71 3.28 4.37
CA TYR A 337 6.42 3.06 5.04
C TYR A 337 6.21 4.04 6.20
N ALA A 338 7.21 4.24 7.05
CA ALA A 338 7.12 5.16 8.18
C ALA A 338 6.92 6.63 7.75
N GLN A 339 7.39 7.00 6.55
CA GLN A 339 7.21 8.35 5.99
C GLN A 339 5.88 8.54 5.26
N LEU A 340 5.23 7.46 4.81
CA LEU A 340 4.04 7.52 3.98
C LEU A 340 2.77 7.12 4.72
N LEU A 341 2.85 6.14 5.62
CA LEU A 341 1.69 5.58 6.30
C LEU A 341 1.49 6.18 7.70
N PRO A 342 0.26 6.17 8.22
CA PRO A 342 0.04 6.60 9.60
C PRO A 342 0.87 5.72 10.55
N PRO A 343 1.48 6.30 11.59
CA PRO A 343 2.22 5.53 12.57
C PRO A 343 1.38 4.42 13.21
N HIS A 344 1.95 3.26 13.44
CA HIS A 344 1.31 2.08 14.05
C HIS A 344 0.01 1.61 13.36
N SER A 345 -0.09 1.81 12.04
CA SER A 345 -1.29 1.45 11.28
C SER A 345 -1.14 0.19 10.44
N TYR A 346 0.06 -0.40 10.39
CA TYR A 346 0.41 -1.51 9.52
C TYR A 346 1.39 -2.48 10.19
N ILE A 347 1.51 -3.67 9.63
CA ILE A 347 2.48 -4.70 9.98
C ILE A 347 3.41 -4.88 8.78
N ASN A 348 4.73 -4.79 8.97
CA ASN A 348 5.69 -5.00 7.90
C ASN A 348 6.26 -6.41 7.96
N VAL A 349 6.22 -7.15 6.84
CA VAL A 349 6.79 -8.51 6.77
C VAL A 349 8.28 -8.54 7.10
N ASP A 350 9.02 -7.46 6.80
CA ASP A 350 10.45 -7.34 7.06
C ASP A 350 10.80 -7.23 8.56
N ASP A 351 9.80 -7.08 9.43
CA ASP A 351 9.98 -7.09 10.88
C ASP A 351 10.06 -8.51 11.45
N PHE A 352 9.83 -9.54 10.64
CA PHE A 352 9.79 -10.94 11.02
C PHE A 352 10.89 -11.74 10.30
N ALA A 353 11.47 -12.71 10.99
CA ALA A 353 12.51 -13.56 10.39
C ALA A 353 11.92 -14.53 9.35
N SER A 354 10.62 -14.87 9.45
CA SER A 354 9.95 -15.80 8.55
C SER A 354 8.43 -15.56 8.48
N PRO A 355 7.74 -16.09 7.44
CA PRO A 355 6.27 -16.12 7.38
C PRO A 355 5.64 -16.83 8.58
N ARG A 356 6.33 -17.81 9.17
CA ARG A 356 5.91 -18.51 10.39
C ARG A 356 5.88 -17.56 11.59
N ASP A 357 6.92 -16.75 11.77
CA ASP A 357 7.00 -15.81 12.89
C ASP A 357 5.94 -14.71 12.76
N LEU A 358 5.67 -14.23 11.54
CA LEU A 358 4.54 -13.36 11.27
C LEU A 358 3.22 -14.03 11.66
N ALA A 359 3.00 -15.30 11.27
CA ALA A 359 1.76 -16.01 11.62
C ALA A 359 1.57 -16.12 13.14
N PHE A 360 2.63 -16.40 13.90
CA PHE A 360 2.56 -16.44 15.36
C PHE A 360 2.22 -15.09 15.97
N TYR A 361 2.78 -14.00 15.43
CA TYR A 361 2.42 -12.65 15.85
C TYR A 361 0.95 -12.33 15.56
N LEU A 362 0.45 -12.74 14.41
CA LEU A 362 -0.96 -12.53 14.05
C LEU A 362 -1.91 -13.33 14.97
N HIS A 363 -1.57 -14.58 15.31
CA HIS A 363 -2.31 -15.34 16.32
C HIS A 363 -2.32 -14.66 17.68
N TYR A 364 -1.15 -14.15 18.12
CA TYR A 364 -1.08 -13.36 19.36
C TYR A 364 -2.02 -12.14 19.32
N LEU A 365 -2.05 -11.40 18.22
CA LEU A 365 -2.95 -10.24 18.08
C LEU A 365 -4.43 -10.64 18.08
N LEU A 366 -4.77 -11.80 17.48
CA LEU A 366 -6.14 -12.31 17.47
C LEU A 366 -6.63 -12.68 18.88
N ASP A 367 -5.73 -13.13 19.75
CA ASP A 367 -5.99 -13.51 21.14
C ASP A 367 -5.88 -12.31 22.11
N ALA A 368 -5.32 -11.17 21.65
CA ALA A 368 -5.10 -9.97 22.46
C ALA A 368 -5.82 -8.73 21.86
N PRO A 369 -7.16 -8.61 22.03
CA PRO A 369 -7.95 -7.54 21.44
C PRO A 369 -7.44 -6.12 21.75
N ASP A 370 -6.92 -5.89 22.94
CA ASP A 370 -6.38 -4.58 23.34
C ASP A 370 -5.16 -4.21 22.49
N ARG A 371 -4.28 -5.18 22.19
CA ARG A 371 -3.12 -4.98 21.29
C ARG A 371 -3.56 -4.78 19.85
N LEU A 372 -4.58 -5.52 19.42
CA LEU A 372 -5.17 -5.35 18.09
C LEU A 372 -5.79 -3.94 17.92
N ALA A 373 -6.42 -3.39 18.99
CA ALA A 373 -7.00 -2.07 18.97
C ALA A 373 -5.97 -0.93 18.80
N GLU A 374 -4.71 -1.15 19.18
CA GLU A 374 -3.64 -0.17 19.02
C GLU A 374 -3.43 0.22 17.54
N TYR A 375 -3.67 -0.72 16.61
CA TYR A 375 -3.55 -0.48 15.17
C TYR A 375 -4.59 0.50 14.59
N PHE A 376 -5.56 0.95 15.38
CA PHE A 376 -6.58 1.92 14.98
C PHE A 376 -6.42 3.29 15.63
N GLN A 377 -5.50 3.45 16.59
CA GLN A 377 -5.33 4.70 17.34
C GLN A 377 -4.88 5.88 16.47
N TRP A 378 -4.18 5.61 15.36
CA TRP A 378 -3.76 6.63 14.40
C TRP A 378 -4.92 7.46 13.85
N ARG A 379 -6.12 6.87 13.78
CA ARG A 379 -7.34 7.52 13.25
C ARG A 379 -7.74 8.79 13.99
N ARG A 380 -7.27 8.98 15.21
CA ARG A 380 -7.46 10.19 15.99
C ARG A 380 -6.67 11.37 15.43
N TYR A 381 -5.54 11.10 14.81
CA TYR A 381 -4.53 12.09 14.40
C TYR A 381 -4.42 12.24 12.89
N PHE A 382 -4.77 11.20 12.15
CA PHE A 382 -4.60 11.13 10.71
C PHE A 382 -5.88 10.69 10.01
N GLU A 383 -5.99 11.07 8.74
CA GLU A 383 -6.90 10.47 7.78
C GLU A 383 -6.09 9.90 6.61
N VAL A 384 -6.64 8.89 5.94
CA VAL A 384 -6.09 8.35 4.70
C VAL A 384 -7.02 8.71 3.57
N ARG A 385 -6.44 9.10 2.42
CA ARG A 385 -7.17 9.45 1.21
C ARG A 385 -6.75 8.53 0.08
N ASN A 386 -7.70 7.90 -0.58
CA ASN A 386 -7.46 7.24 -1.84
C ASN A 386 -7.55 8.27 -2.96
N GLU A 387 -6.53 8.36 -3.83
CA GLU A 387 -6.40 9.44 -4.82
C GLU A 387 -6.31 8.94 -6.27
N HIS A 388 -6.33 7.62 -6.50
CA HIS A 388 -5.95 7.03 -7.77
C HIS A 388 -7.10 6.83 -8.77
N GLY A 389 -8.34 6.81 -8.33
CA GLY A 389 -9.51 6.69 -9.21
C GLY A 389 -9.92 5.26 -9.56
N TYR A 390 -9.33 4.22 -8.97
CA TYR A 390 -9.85 2.85 -9.09
C TYR A 390 -11.13 2.67 -8.28
N PHE A 391 -11.92 1.63 -8.59
CA PHE A 391 -13.11 1.22 -7.84
C PHE A 391 -14.19 2.31 -7.73
N GLN A 392 -14.32 3.15 -8.78
CA GLN A 392 -15.25 4.28 -8.82
C GLN A 392 -14.97 5.36 -7.76
N THR A 393 -13.73 5.44 -7.30
CA THR A 393 -13.29 6.45 -6.35
C THR A 393 -12.79 7.72 -7.05
N PRO A 394 -12.66 8.84 -6.33
CA PRO A 394 -12.10 10.06 -6.92
C PRO A 394 -10.66 9.87 -7.41
N SER A 395 -10.38 10.41 -8.59
CA SER A 395 -9.03 10.57 -9.12
C SER A 395 -8.55 12.01 -8.90
N TYR A 396 -7.30 12.17 -8.48
CA TYR A 396 -6.68 13.48 -8.29
C TYR A 396 -5.58 13.78 -9.32
N HIS A 397 -5.35 12.92 -10.32
CA HIS A 397 -4.27 13.08 -11.30
C HIS A 397 -4.31 14.46 -11.99
N TYR A 398 -5.46 14.86 -12.49
CA TYR A 398 -5.59 16.18 -13.17
C TYR A 398 -5.62 17.34 -12.18
N CYS A 399 -6.09 17.12 -10.94
CA CYS A 399 -5.90 18.08 -9.88
C CYS A 399 -4.40 18.39 -9.69
N ARG A 400 -3.57 17.35 -9.55
CA ARG A 400 -2.13 17.49 -9.33
C ARG A 400 -1.43 18.14 -10.51
N ALA A 401 -1.81 17.79 -11.74
CA ALA A 401 -1.30 18.46 -12.94
C ALA A 401 -1.65 19.96 -12.98
N CYS A 402 -2.89 20.31 -12.64
CA CYS A 402 -3.33 21.70 -12.57
C CYS A 402 -2.64 22.47 -11.43
N GLU A 403 -2.56 21.86 -10.24
CA GLU A 403 -1.84 22.43 -9.09
C GLU A 403 -0.37 22.65 -9.40
N ALA A 404 0.30 21.71 -10.06
CA ALA A 404 1.70 21.86 -10.47
C ALA A 404 1.90 23.04 -11.43
N LEU A 405 1.02 23.21 -12.42
CA LEU A 405 1.04 24.37 -13.33
C LEU A 405 0.84 25.69 -12.59
N ASN A 406 0.13 25.69 -11.46
CA ASN A 406 -0.08 26.89 -10.66
C ASN A 406 1.05 27.14 -9.64
N TYR A 407 1.62 26.09 -9.05
CA TYR A 407 2.49 26.21 -7.88
C TYR A 407 3.99 26.05 -8.21
N ASN A 408 4.34 25.14 -9.12
CA ASN A 408 5.73 24.89 -9.48
C ASN A 408 6.32 26.06 -10.30
N ASP A 409 7.64 26.17 -10.28
CA ASP A 409 8.34 27.18 -11.08
C ASP A 409 8.22 26.84 -12.58
N LEU A 410 7.65 27.76 -13.35
CA LEU A 410 7.55 27.68 -14.81
C LEU A 410 8.67 28.46 -15.53
N THR A 411 9.46 29.23 -14.79
CA THR A 411 10.51 30.10 -15.37
C THR A 411 11.82 29.34 -15.56
N THR A 412 12.14 28.44 -14.64
CA THR A 412 13.32 27.59 -14.71
C THR A 412 12.99 26.34 -15.54
N LYS A 413 13.70 26.20 -16.67
CA LYS A 413 13.52 25.00 -17.53
C LYS A 413 14.31 23.84 -16.96
N LYS A 414 13.62 22.98 -16.24
CA LYS A 414 14.11 21.66 -15.87
C LYS A 414 14.06 20.72 -17.09
N THR A 415 15.05 19.86 -17.22
CA THR A 415 15.06 18.79 -18.23
C THR A 415 15.72 17.56 -17.64
N TYR A 416 15.09 16.41 -17.83
CA TYR A 416 15.65 15.12 -17.43
C TYR A 416 16.68 14.67 -18.45
N THR A 417 17.98 14.90 -18.16
CA THR A 417 19.10 14.51 -19.01
C THR A 417 19.57 13.08 -18.76
N ASP A 418 19.17 12.49 -17.67
CA ASP A 418 19.39 11.09 -17.28
C ASP A 418 18.11 10.50 -16.72
N LEU A 419 17.22 10.04 -17.59
CA LEU A 419 15.94 9.48 -17.17
C LEU A 419 16.13 8.11 -16.51
N LEU A 420 17.11 7.33 -16.96
CA LEU A 420 17.44 6.03 -16.36
C LEU A 420 17.91 6.18 -14.90
N GLY A 421 18.76 7.17 -14.62
CA GLY A 421 19.21 7.46 -13.26
C GLY A 421 18.07 7.94 -12.36
N HIS A 422 17.07 8.64 -12.92
CA HIS A 422 15.90 9.12 -12.19
C HIS A 422 14.82 8.05 -11.98
N TRP A 423 14.64 7.15 -12.96
CA TRP A 423 13.55 6.17 -12.96
C TRP A 423 14.02 4.84 -13.54
N SER A 424 14.57 3.98 -12.69
CA SER A 424 14.96 2.63 -13.07
C SER A 424 14.80 1.63 -11.93
N GLU A 425 14.71 0.37 -12.29
CA GLU A 425 14.67 -0.74 -11.35
C GLU A 425 15.96 -0.79 -10.51
N GLN A 426 17.12 -0.62 -11.14
CA GLN A 426 18.43 -0.69 -10.50
C GLN A 426 18.61 0.38 -9.41
N THR A 427 18.00 1.55 -9.60
CA THR A 427 18.14 2.68 -8.68
C THR A 427 17.09 2.63 -7.55
N HIS A 428 15.88 2.15 -7.85
CA HIS A 428 14.72 2.35 -6.99
C HIS A 428 14.03 1.07 -6.54
N CYS A 429 14.50 -0.11 -6.93
CA CYS A 429 13.87 -1.35 -6.53
C CYS A 429 14.88 -2.30 -5.88
N ALA A 430 14.38 -3.14 -4.97
CA ALA A 430 15.15 -4.20 -4.32
C ALA A 430 14.71 -5.57 -4.84
N ALA A 431 15.54 -6.57 -4.62
CA ALA A 431 15.22 -7.97 -4.88
C ALA A 431 13.96 -8.41 -4.14
N GLY A 432 13.35 -9.46 -4.62
CA GLY A 432 12.21 -10.10 -3.96
C GLY A 432 12.57 -10.74 -2.64
N TRP A 433 11.55 -11.27 -1.97
CA TRP A 433 11.75 -12.10 -0.78
C TRP A 433 12.50 -13.38 -1.17
N ASP A 434 13.65 -13.59 -0.57
CA ASP A 434 14.39 -14.83 -0.73
C ASP A 434 13.86 -15.85 0.28
N MET A 435 13.53 -17.05 -0.22
CA MET A 435 13.37 -18.20 0.67
C MET A 435 14.73 -18.48 1.28
N VAL A 436 15.04 -17.85 2.39
CA VAL A 436 16.13 -18.30 3.25
C VAL A 436 15.74 -19.73 3.60
N GLN A 437 16.56 -20.68 3.16
CA GLN A 437 16.37 -22.08 3.44
C GLN A 437 16.18 -22.21 4.95
N GLY A 438 14.91 -22.37 5.35
CA GLY A 438 14.60 -22.69 6.72
C GLY A 438 15.07 -24.12 6.96
N ASP A 439 16.00 -24.26 7.87
CA ASP A 439 16.40 -25.52 8.50
C ASP A 439 15.22 -26.20 9.20
#